data_8aa20b2fd439a7dfcc8ee73ba61ff0f6
#
_entry.id   8aa20b2fd439a7dfcc8ee73ba61ff0f6
#
_cell.length_a   1.000
_cell.length_b   1.000
_cell.length_c   1.000
_cell.angle_alpha   90.00
_cell.angle_beta   90.00
_cell.angle_gamma   90.00
#
_symmetry.space_group_name_H-M   'P 1'
#
loop_
_entity.id
_entity.type
_entity.pdbx_description
1 polymer ?
#
loop_
_entity_poly.entity_id
_entity_poly.type
_entity_poly.pdbx_seq_one_letter_code
_entity_poly.pdbx_strand_id
1 'polypeptide(L)'
;MPFHKHVQFRKEKFGGVVFDTLREKVFVVNETGADVVRLLKEGKSVEEIVKEMEALYEDTNGHLRDEVLEFIDSVTKCQLLEAH
;
A
#
# COMPACT_ATOMS: atom_id res chain seq x y z
N MET A 1 -5.87 8.68 -0.12
CA MET A 1 -6.11 8.33 1.29
C MET A 1 -4.78 8.21 2.02
N PRO A 2 -4.42 9.21 2.80
CA PRO A 2 -3.12 9.18 3.47
C PRO A 2 -3.11 8.21 4.65
N PHE A 3 -1.92 7.70 4.95
CA PHE A 3 -1.72 6.92 6.15
C PHE A 3 -1.77 7.82 7.37
N HIS A 4 -2.17 7.28 8.53
CA HIS A 4 -2.09 8.01 9.80
C HIS A 4 -0.64 8.40 10.07
N LYS A 5 -0.44 9.50 10.79
CA LYS A 5 0.89 10.00 11.10
C LYS A 5 1.72 9.02 11.92
N HIS A 6 1.06 8.18 12.71
CA HIS A 6 1.75 7.18 13.53
C HIS A 6 2.14 5.92 12.75
N VAL A 7 1.76 5.83 11.48
CA VAL A 7 2.10 4.69 10.63
C VAL A 7 3.38 5.03 9.87
N GLN A 8 4.40 4.19 10.03
CA GLN A 8 5.67 4.37 9.35
C GLN A 8 5.96 3.21 8.42
N PHE A 9 6.71 3.48 7.38
CA PHE A 9 7.05 2.47 6.38
C PHE A 9 8.55 2.44 6.17
N ARG A 10 9.12 1.23 6.12
CA ARG A 10 10.52 1.04 5.81
C ARG A 10 10.66 0.10 4.63
N LYS A 11 11.34 0.56 3.59
CA LYS A 11 11.59 -0.24 2.39
C LYS A 11 12.66 -1.30 2.70
N GLU A 12 12.42 -2.54 2.25
CA GLU A 12 13.34 -3.66 2.42
C GLU A 12 13.52 -4.36 1.07
N LYS A 13 14.51 -5.25 0.97
CA LYS A 13 14.76 -5.98 -0.27
C LYS A 13 13.60 -6.87 -0.67
N PHE A 14 12.91 -7.45 0.30
CA PHE A 14 11.77 -8.34 0.06
C PHE A 14 10.48 -7.57 -0.20
N GLY A 15 10.47 -6.26 0.03
CA GLY A 15 9.29 -5.42 -0.09
C GLY A 15 9.34 -4.30 0.92
N GLY A 16 8.78 -4.52 2.11
CA GLY A 16 8.83 -3.51 3.14
C GLY A 16 8.15 -3.92 4.43
N VAL A 17 8.27 -3.06 5.43
CA VAL A 17 7.66 -3.25 6.74
C VAL A 17 6.87 -1.99 7.09
N VAL A 18 5.62 -2.19 7.50
CA VAL A 18 4.74 -1.10 7.93
C VAL A 18 4.60 -1.20 9.44
N PHE A 19 4.87 -0.11 10.13
CA PHE A 19 4.80 -0.04 11.59
C PHE A 19 3.64 0.84 12.01
N ASP A 20 2.74 0.29 12.81
CA ASP A 20 1.70 1.08 13.48
C ASP A 20 2.22 1.33 14.89
N THR A 21 2.81 2.51 15.11
CA THR A 21 3.45 2.83 16.38
C THR A 21 2.45 3.04 17.52
N LEU A 22 1.22 3.39 17.18
CA LEU A 22 0.18 3.60 18.20
C LEU A 22 -0.32 2.27 18.78
N ARG A 23 -0.51 1.27 17.91
CA ARG A 23 -1.01 -0.04 18.31
C ARG A 23 0.08 -1.08 18.48
N GLU A 24 1.33 -0.67 18.25
CA GLU A 24 2.50 -1.54 18.34
C GLU A 24 2.37 -2.78 17.46
N LYS A 25 1.90 -2.58 16.22
CA LYS A 25 1.76 -3.66 15.26
C LYS A 25 2.72 -3.50 14.09
N VAL A 26 3.15 -4.63 13.55
CA VAL A 26 4.08 -4.68 12.43
C VAL A 26 3.47 -5.53 11.33
N PHE A 27 3.50 -5.00 10.12
CA PHE A 27 2.98 -5.69 8.94
C PHE A 27 4.09 -5.82 7.91
N VAL A 28 4.31 -7.04 7.41
CA VAL A 28 5.29 -7.29 6.37
C VAL A 28 4.56 -7.30 5.03
N VAL A 29 5.11 -6.56 4.05
CA VAL A 29 4.53 -6.50 2.71
C VAL A 29 5.55 -6.90 1.67
N ASN A 30 5.09 -7.48 0.56
CA ASN A 30 5.97 -7.82 -0.56
C ASN A 30 6.27 -6.58 -1.41
N GLU A 31 7.03 -6.74 -2.49
CA GLU A 31 7.41 -5.62 -3.34
C GLU A 31 6.20 -4.86 -3.89
N THR A 32 5.20 -5.59 -4.36
CA THR A 32 3.97 -4.98 -4.89
C THR A 32 3.29 -4.16 -3.81
N GLY A 33 3.14 -4.74 -2.61
CA GLY A 33 2.54 -4.04 -1.48
C GLY A 33 3.35 -2.81 -1.08
N ALA A 34 4.66 -2.91 -1.11
CA ALA A 34 5.54 -1.79 -0.77
C ALA A 34 5.34 -0.62 -1.73
N ASP A 35 5.20 -0.90 -3.02
CA ASP A 35 4.96 0.14 -4.01
C ASP A 35 3.60 0.81 -3.78
N VAL A 36 2.58 0.02 -3.45
CA VAL A 36 1.25 0.57 -3.15
C VAL A 36 1.31 1.45 -1.91
N VAL A 37 2.02 1.03 -0.87
CA VAL A 37 2.19 1.84 0.35
C VAL A 37 2.84 3.18 0.00
N ARG A 38 3.90 3.14 -0.80
CA ARG A 38 4.59 4.36 -1.22
C ARG A 38 3.65 5.32 -1.94
N LEU A 39 2.87 4.80 -2.87
CA LEU A 39 1.94 5.63 -3.64
C LEU A 39 0.81 6.17 -2.77
N LEU A 40 0.32 5.38 -1.83
CA LEU A 40 -0.68 5.86 -0.87
C LEU A 40 -0.13 7.00 -0.01
N LYS A 41 1.13 6.87 0.42
CA LYS A 41 1.78 7.92 1.22
C LYS A 41 1.99 9.20 0.41
N GLU A 42 2.12 9.08 -0.90
CA GLU A 42 2.21 10.24 -1.80
C GLU A 42 0.87 10.91 -2.05
N GLY A 43 -0.21 10.31 -1.54
CA GLY A 43 -1.54 10.88 -1.70
C GLY A 43 -2.24 10.52 -3.00
N LYS A 44 -1.75 9.52 -3.70
CA LYS A 44 -2.35 9.08 -4.96
C LYS A 44 -3.72 8.44 -4.72
N SER A 45 -4.62 8.62 -5.67
CA SER A 45 -5.93 7.96 -5.63
C SER A 45 -5.79 6.49 -6.01
N VAL A 46 -6.81 5.69 -5.71
CA VAL A 46 -6.84 4.27 -6.07
C VAL A 46 -6.64 4.10 -7.58
N GLU A 47 -7.34 4.90 -8.38
CA GLU A 47 -7.21 4.82 -9.84
C GLU A 47 -5.79 5.12 -10.31
N GLU A 48 -5.18 6.15 -9.73
CA GLU A 48 -3.80 6.50 -10.08
C GLU A 48 -2.84 5.39 -9.69
N ILE A 49 -3.03 4.79 -8.53
CA ILE A 49 -2.20 3.70 -8.04
C ILE A 49 -2.29 2.51 -9.00
N VAL A 50 -3.50 2.11 -9.36
CA VAL A 50 -3.70 0.99 -10.28
C VAL A 50 -3.00 1.25 -11.61
N LYS A 51 -3.15 2.45 -12.17
CA LYS A 51 -2.54 2.79 -13.43
C LYS A 51 -1.01 2.76 -13.37
N GLU A 52 -0.45 3.33 -12.31
CA GLU A 52 1.01 3.34 -12.14
C GLU A 52 1.56 1.93 -11.95
N MET A 53 0.87 1.11 -11.17
CA MET A 53 1.30 -0.27 -10.93
C MET A 53 1.23 -1.09 -12.21
N GLU A 54 0.18 -0.95 -12.99
CA GLU A 54 0.05 -1.66 -14.26
C GLU A 54 1.17 -1.28 -15.23
N ALA A 55 1.52 -0.01 -15.27
CA ALA A 55 2.61 0.46 -16.13
C ALA A 55 3.97 -0.04 -15.62
N LEU A 56 4.19 0.01 -14.32
CA LEU A 56 5.45 -0.38 -13.69
C LEU A 56 5.75 -1.87 -13.89
N TYR A 57 4.74 -2.70 -13.76
CA TYR A 57 4.90 -4.16 -13.85
C TYR A 57 4.45 -4.72 -15.19
N GLU A 58 4.06 -3.85 -16.13
CA GLU A 58 3.64 -4.24 -17.48
C GLU A 58 2.54 -5.30 -17.48
N ASP A 59 1.61 -5.20 -16.52
CA ASP A 59 0.52 -6.15 -16.40
C ASP A 59 -0.60 -5.85 -17.38
N THR A 60 -0.96 -6.85 -18.19
CA THR A 60 -1.99 -6.70 -19.21
C THR A 60 -3.21 -7.58 -18.97
N ASN A 61 -3.21 -8.40 -17.91
CA ASN A 61 -4.29 -9.37 -17.68
C ASN A 61 -5.17 -9.07 -16.47
N GLY A 62 -4.93 -7.95 -15.79
CA GLY A 62 -5.77 -7.51 -14.69
C GLY A 62 -5.50 -8.14 -13.33
N HIS A 63 -4.56 -9.07 -13.24
CA HIS A 63 -4.22 -9.70 -11.95
C HIS A 63 -3.67 -8.69 -10.97
N LEU A 64 -2.84 -7.77 -11.47
CA LEU A 64 -2.23 -6.76 -10.61
C LEU A 64 -3.29 -5.80 -10.05
N ARG A 65 -4.28 -5.46 -10.86
CA ARG A 65 -5.39 -4.62 -10.40
C ARG A 65 -6.07 -5.26 -9.20
N ASP A 66 -6.37 -6.54 -9.30
CA ASP A 66 -7.04 -7.27 -8.20
C ASP A 66 -6.16 -7.31 -6.96
N GLU A 67 -4.86 -7.56 -7.11
CA GLU A 67 -3.91 -7.55 -5.99
C GLU A 67 -3.86 -6.19 -5.30
N VAL A 68 -3.80 -5.12 -6.09
CA VAL A 68 -3.75 -3.76 -5.56
C VAL A 68 -5.01 -3.45 -4.77
N LEU A 69 -6.17 -3.77 -5.33
CA LEU A 69 -7.46 -3.51 -4.67
C LEU A 69 -7.60 -4.30 -3.39
N GLU A 70 -7.19 -5.57 -3.38
CA GLU A 70 -7.21 -6.40 -2.17
C GLU A 70 -6.28 -5.85 -1.11
N PHE A 71 -5.09 -5.41 -1.52
CA PHE A 71 -4.13 -4.84 -0.59
C PHE A 71 -4.68 -3.56 0.06
N ILE A 72 -5.24 -2.67 -0.75
CA ILE A 72 -5.83 -1.43 -0.23
C ILE A 72 -6.98 -1.73 0.73
N ASP A 73 -7.80 -2.71 0.39
CA ASP A 73 -8.88 -3.13 1.27
C ASP A 73 -8.35 -3.63 2.60
N SER A 74 -7.29 -4.45 2.58
CA SER A 74 -6.66 -4.97 3.80
C SER A 74 -6.10 -3.84 4.66
N VAL A 75 -5.42 -2.89 4.04
CA VAL A 75 -4.84 -1.73 4.75
C VAL A 75 -5.95 -0.89 5.37
N THR A 76 -7.06 -0.72 4.67
CA THR A 76 -8.22 0.01 5.18
C THR A 76 -8.82 -0.69 6.39
N LYS A 77 -8.97 -2.01 6.32
CA LYS A 77 -9.53 -2.81 7.42
C LYS A 77 -8.63 -2.80 8.65
N CYS A 78 -7.33 -2.69 8.45
CA CYS A 78 -6.38 -2.59 9.56
C CYS A 78 -6.32 -1.18 10.16
N GLN A 79 -7.12 -0.26 9.63
CA GLN A 79 -7.21 1.12 10.11
C GLN A 79 -5.87 1.87 10.05
N LEU A 80 -5.07 1.57 9.04
CA LEU A 80 -3.79 2.25 8.83
C LEU A 80 -3.96 3.58 8.09
N LEU A 81 -5.07 3.75 7.39
CA LEU A 81 -5.36 4.96 6.63
C LEU A 81 -6.25 5.91 7.42
N GLU A 82 -6.04 7.22 7.23
CA GLU A 82 -6.89 8.21 7.86
C GLU A 82 -8.32 8.09 7.34
N ALA A 83 -9.28 8.20 8.25
CA ALA A 83 -10.70 8.22 7.89
C ALA A 83 -11.06 9.59 7.31
N HIS A 84 -12.04 9.60 6.44
CA HIS A 84 -12.57 10.84 5.87
C HIS A 84 -13.79 11.30 6.60
#